data_b72a4e86685e6c4a6f7c969ac1469c48
#
_entry.id   b72a4e86685e6c4a6f7c969ac1469c48
#
_cell.length_a   1.000
_cell.length_b   1.000
_cell.length_c   1.000
_cell.angle_alpha   90.00
_cell.angle_beta   90.00
_cell.angle_gamma   90.00
#
_symmetry.space_group_name_H-M   'P 1'
#
loop_
_entity.id
_entity.type
_entity.pdbx_description
1 polymer ?
#
loop_
_entity_poly.entity_id
_entity_poly.type
_entity_poly.pdbx_seq_one_letter_code
_entity_poly.pdbx_strand_id
1 'polypeptide(L)'
;MAMLHIVHHADYVAPRPTSGSFVFDKYQLVMEAIRAHAPQHLVYQPAPMARAWIEAVHDPDYVEQVLTAAVPREKERRIGFPVSAEIASRVQYTSGGTWLAAQLALEHGYAANSAGGSHHAMADTGAGYCVFNDLAITANRLLAEGDARKILIVDLDVHQGDGTAVLLAGRQDIFTLSIHGERNFPTRKARSSRDIGLADAVGDEAYLTILDTALDEILDGFRPDMLLYQAGVDPHADDRLGRLSLSDAGMERRDRMVICRARDRGIPVASALGGGYGHDHHAVALRHARSMIAMADEAGRGEAIR
;
A
#
# COMPACT_ATOMS: atom_id res chain seq x y z
N MET A 1 -11.84 -20.77 -5.02
CA MET A 1 -11.05 -19.53 -5.11
C MET A 1 -11.90 -18.47 -5.80
N ALA A 2 -12.02 -17.31 -5.20
CA ALA A 2 -12.73 -16.19 -5.81
C ALA A 2 -11.87 -15.56 -6.94
N MET A 3 -12.51 -14.72 -7.76
CA MET A 3 -11.81 -13.97 -8.81
C MET A 3 -10.91 -12.90 -8.17
N LEU A 4 -9.62 -12.89 -8.51
CA LEU A 4 -8.70 -11.83 -8.10
C LEU A 4 -8.63 -10.76 -9.20
N HIS A 5 -9.09 -9.56 -8.90
CA HIS A 5 -8.93 -8.37 -9.75
C HIS A 5 -7.61 -7.70 -9.39
N ILE A 6 -6.64 -7.71 -10.32
CA ILE A 6 -5.30 -7.19 -10.07
C ILE A 6 -4.90 -6.15 -11.13
N VAL A 7 -4.42 -5.01 -10.66
CA VAL A 7 -3.87 -3.96 -11.52
C VAL A 7 -2.37 -4.15 -11.65
N HIS A 8 -1.86 -4.18 -12.87
CA HIS A 8 -0.44 -4.32 -13.17
C HIS A 8 -0.05 -3.57 -14.44
N HIS A 9 1.15 -3.03 -14.46
CA HIS A 9 1.74 -2.40 -15.65
C HIS A 9 3.21 -2.82 -15.79
N ALA A 10 3.68 -2.94 -17.05
CA ALA A 10 5.07 -3.31 -17.34
C ALA A 10 6.08 -2.31 -16.71
N ASP A 11 5.76 -1.02 -16.71
CA ASP A 11 6.59 0.04 -16.13
C ASP A 11 6.72 -0.03 -14.59
N TYR A 12 6.02 -0.94 -13.91
CA TYR A 12 6.27 -1.18 -12.49
C TYR A 12 7.67 -1.76 -12.25
N VAL A 13 8.21 -2.45 -13.26
CA VAL A 13 9.57 -2.99 -13.26
C VAL A 13 10.50 -1.96 -13.92
N ALA A 14 11.07 -1.07 -13.12
CA ALA A 14 12.09 -0.16 -13.62
C ALA A 14 13.47 -0.83 -13.66
N PRO A 15 14.38 -0.39 -14.55
CA PRO A 15 15.76 -0.87 -14.57
C PRO A 15 16.40 -0.68 -13.19
N ARG A 16 17.09 -1.72 -12.69
CA ARG A 16 17.75 -1.69 -11.40
C ARG A 16 18.89 -0.65 -11.41
N PRO A 17 18.86 0.36 -10.52
CA PRO A 17 20.01 1.24 -10.35
C PRO A 17 21.26 0.44 -9.98
N THR A 18 22.44 0.92 -10.36
CA THR A 18 23.71 0.27 -10.06
C THR A 18 24.06 0.23 -8.57
N SER A 19 23.30 0.97 -7.74
CA SER A 19 23.45 1.01 -6.28
C SER A 19 22.06 1.14 -5.60
N GLY A 20 21.93 0.57 -4.41
CA GLY A 20 20.72 0.65 -3.58
C GLY A 20 20.16 -0.71 -3.18
N SER A 21 19.34 -0.73 -2.12
CA SER A 21 18.74 -1.94 -1.55
C SER A 21 17.33 -2.20 -2.08
N PHE A 22 16.79 -1.31 -2.90
CA PHE A 22 15.44 -1.45 -3.41
C PHE A 22 15.34 -2.57 -4.46
N VAL A 23 14.31 -3.41 -4.34
CA VAL A 23 14.11 -4.62 -5.15
C VAL A 23 13.15 -4.31 -6.29
N PHE A 24 13.68 -3.90 -7.45
CA PHE A 24 12.88 -3.50 -8.61
C PHE A 24 12.23 -4.68 -9.35
N ASP A 25 12.79 -5.88 -9.27
CA ASP A 25 12.29 -7.11 -9.89
C ASP A 25 11.13 -7.74 -9.10
N LYS A 26 10.89 -7.31 -7.86
CA LYS A 26 9.82 -7.78 -6.98
C LYS A 26 8.46 -7.82 -7.69
N TYR A 27 8.14 -6.80 -8.46
CA TYR A 27 6.84 -6.65 -9.13
C TYR A 27 6.58 -7.69 -10.21
N GLN A 28 7.62 -8.06 -10.96
CA GLN A 28 7.56 -9.16 -11.93
C GLN A 28 7.38 -10.50 -11.21
N LEU A 29 8.18 -10.75 -10.17
CA LEU A 29 8.12 -11.99 -9.38
C LEU A 29 6.75 -12.17 -8.71
N VAL A 30 6.12 -11.09 -8.24
CA VAL A 30 4.75 -11.13 -7.70
C VAL A 30 3.77 -11.61 -8.76
N MET A 31 3.84 -11.09 -10.00
CA MET A 31 2.95 -11.51 -11.08
C MET A 31 3.21 -12.95 -11.53
N GLU A 32 4.45 -13.41 -11.48
CA GLU A 32 4.80 -14.82 -11.72
C GLU A 32 4.16 -15.73 -10.65
N ALA A 33 4.26 -15.33 -9.37
CA ALA A 33 3.64 -16.07 -8.27
C ALA A 33 2.09 -16.05 -8.37
N ILE A 34 1.47 -14.93 -8.74
CA ILE A 34 0.02 -14.85 -8.99
C ILE A 34 -0.40 -15.82 -10.09
N ARG A 35 0.29 -15.83 -11.25
CA ARG A 35 -0.03 -16.75 -12.34
C ARG A 35 0.09 -18.22 -11.94
N ALA A 36 1.05 -18.55 -11.07
CA ALA A 36 1.27 -19.90 -10.58
C ALA A 36 0.22 -20.37 -9.55
N HIS A 37 -0.29 -19.46 -8.71
CA HIS A 37 -1.08 -19.82 -7.52
C HIS A 37 -2.53 -19.30 -7.54
N ALA A 38 -2.88 -18.34 -8.41
CA ALA A 38 -4.24 -17.81 -8.57
C ALA A 38 -4.79 -18.15 -9.96
N PRO A 39 -5.39 -19.33 -10.18
CA PRO A 39 -5.88 -19.72 -11.50
C PRO A 39 -7.05 -18.84 -11.99
N GLN A 40 -7.73 -18.16 -11.09
CA GLN A 40 -8.80 -17.21 -11.40
C GLN A 40 -8.32 -15.79 -11.06
N HIS A 41 -7.74 -15.11 -12.03
CA HIS A 41 -7.35 -13.70 -11.90
C HIS A 41 -7.57 -12.94 -13.21
N LEU A 42 -7.92 -11.67 -13.08
CA LEU A 42 -8.03 -10.72 -14.18
C LEU A 42 -7.02 -9.60 -13.98
N VAL A 43 -6.22 -9.33 -15.02
CA VAL A 43 -5.20 -8.28 -14.99
C VAL A 43 -5.71 -7.04 -15.72
N TYR A 44 -5.70 -5.90 -15.04
CA TYR A 44 -6.09 -4.60 -15.57
C TYR A 44 -4.86 -3.71 -15.70
N GLN A 45 -4.80 -2.95 -16.80
CA GLN A 45 -3.71 -1.99 -17.02
C GLN A 45 -4.16 -0.59 -16.64
N PRO A 46 -3.44 0.11 -15.75
CA PRO A 46 -3.76 1.48 -15.39
C PRO A 46 -3.30 2.46 -16.46
N ALA A 47 -3.96 3.61 -16.55
CA ALA A 47 -3.37 4.80 -17.14
C ALA A 47 -2.42 5.48 -16.14
N PRO A 48 -1.43 6.28 -16.60
CA PRO A 48 -0.62 7.09 -15.71
C PRO A 48 -1.51 8.11 -14.99
N MET A 49 -1.23 8.36 -13.69
CA MET A 49 -1.96 9.35 -12.93
C MET A 49 -1.75 10.74 -13.55
N ALA A 50 -2.84 11.44 -13.82
CA ALA A 50 -2.76 12.78 -14.37
C ALA A 50 -2.06 13.74 -13.38
N ARG A 51 -1.20 14.61 -13.89
CA ARG A 51 -0.39 15.56 -13.12
C ARG A 51 -1.23 16.36 -12.11
N ALA A 52 -2.41 16.82 -12.49
CA ALA A 52 -3.27 17.60 -11.60
C ALA A 52 -3.65 16.84 -10.31
N TRP A 53 -3.84 15.52 -10.37
CA TRP A 53 -4.14 14.72 -9.19
C TRP A 53 -2.91 14.48 -8.30
N ILE A 54 -1.71 14.42 -8.91
CA ILE A 54 -0.45 14.35 -8.17
C ILE A 54 -0.21 15.68 -7.44
N GLU A 55 -0.40 16.81 -8.12
CA GLU A 55 -0.24 18.16 -7.57
C GLU A 55 -1.33 18.54 -6.54
N ALA A 56 -2.45 17.84 -6.50
CA ALA A 56 -3.44 17.99 -5.44
C ALA A 56 -2.91 17.53 -4.06
N VAL A 57 -1.81 16.77 -4.03
CA VAL A 57 -1.21 16.19 -2.83
C VAL A 57 0.25 16.61 -2.65
N HIS A 58 0.99 16.71 -3.74
CA HIS A 58 2.40 17.07 -3.76
C HIS A 58 2.64 18.47 -4.30
N ASP A 59 3.73 19.08 -3.85
CA ASP A 59 4.19 20.38 -4.30
C ASP A 59 4.45 20.37 -5.81
N PRO A 60 3.93 21.32 -6.59
CA PRO A 60 4.09 21.36 -8.04
C PRO A 60 5.54 21.41 -8.51
N ASP A 61 6.44 22.07 -7.77
CA ASP A 61 7.87 22.10 -8.11
C ASP A 61 8.51 20.74 -7.92
N TYR A 62 8.12 19.99 -6.88
CA TYR A 62 8.58 18.63 -6.67
C TYR A 62 8.03 17.68 -7.75
N VAL A 63 6.77 17.84 -8.11
CA VAL A 63 6.16 17.06 -9.20
C VAL A 63 6.90 17.31 -10.51
N GLU A 64 7.20 18.57 -10.86
CA GLU A 64 8.00 18.90 -12.04
C GLU A 64 9.38 18.28 -11.99
N GLN A 65 10.10 18.36 -10.85
CA GLN A 65 11.41 17.73 -10.68
C GLN A 65 11.37 16.22 -10.96
N VAL A 66 10.34 15.52 -10.48
CA VAL A 66 10.18 14.07 -10.70
C VAL A 66 9.86 13.79 -12.17
N LEU A 67 8.88 14.48 -12.75
CA LEU A 67 8.41 14.21 -14.12
C LEU A 67 9.47 14.52 -15.19
N THR A 68 10.37 15.46 -14.90
CA THR A 68 11.49 15.83 -15.79
C THR A 68 12.80 15.11 -15.45
N ALA A 69 12.79 14.18 -14.46
CA ALA A 69 13.97 13.50 -13.94
C ALA A 69 15.09 14.48 -13.49
N ALA A 70 14.68 15.61 -12.91
CA ALA A 70 15.56 16.67 -12.42
C ALA A 70 15.53 16.79 -10.89
N VAL A 71 15.27 15.70 -10.18
CA VAL A 71 15.22 15.67 -8.72
C VAL A 71 16.62 15.96 -8.13
N PRO A 72 16.74 16.93 -7.19
CA PRO A 72 18.01 17.22 -6.54
C PRO A 72 18.59 16.01 -5.79
N ARG A 73 19.91 15.84 -5.82
CA ARG A 73 20.60 14.70 -5.20
C ARG A 73 20.30 14.50 -3.71
N GLU A 74 20.02 15.56 -2.98
CA GLU A 74 19.64 15.47 -1.56
C GLU A 74 18.28 14.77 -1.38
N LYS A 75 17.32 15.05 -2.26
CA LYS A 75 16.02 14.37 -2.27
C LYS A 75 16.17 12.93 -2.75
N GLU A 76 16.98 12.66 -3.79
CA GLU A 76 17.27 11.29 -4.23
C GLU A 76 17.91 10.43 -3.13
N ARG A 77 18.80 11.01 -2.30
CA ARG A 77 19.37 10.30 -1.14
C ARG A 77 18.31 9.96 -0.10
N ARG A 78 17.29 10.81 0.09
CA ARG A 78 16.15 10.51 0.98
C ARG A 78 15.23 9.44 0.40
N ILE A 79 15.02 9.47 -0.92
CA ILE A 79 14.29 8.43 -1.65
C ILE A 79 15.04 7.10 -1.57
N GLY A 80 16.36 7.11 -1.70
CA GLY A 80 17.23 5.93 -1.67
C GLY A 80 17.66 5.41 -3.03
N PHE A 81 17.28 6.10 -4.12
CA PHE A 81 17.72 5.83 -5.50
C PHE A 81 17.58 7.08 -6.38
N PRO A 82 18.32 7.15 -7.52
CA PRO A 82 18.15 8.22 -8.51
C PRO A 82 16.78 8.16 -9.18
N VAL A 83 16.19 9.32 -9.47
CA VAL A 83 14.93 9.43 -10.19
C VAL A 83 15.21 9.66 -11.67
N SER A 84 15.20 8.58 -12.44
CA SER A 84 15.33 8.59 -13.92
C SER A 84 13.96 8.80 -14.59
N ALA A 85 13.95 8.92 -15.92
CA ALA A 85 12.72 9.00 -16.70
C ALA A 85 11.84 7.73 -16.56
N GLU A 86 12.47 6.56 -16.42
CA GLU A 86 11.76 5.30 -16.17
C GLU A 86 11.12 5.28 -14.78
N ILE A 87 11.80 5.83 -13.76
CA ILE A 87 11.22 6.01 -12.42
C ILE A 87 10.07 7.02 -12.48
N ALA A 88 10.20 8.12 -13.21
CA ALA A 88 9.14 9.10 -13.40
C ALA A 88 7.89 8.47 -14.07
N SER A 89 8.07 7.63 -15.08
CA SER A 89 6.98 6.84 -15.68
C SER A 89 6.37 5.88 -14.65
N ARG A 90 7.21 5.07 -14.00
CA ARG A 90 6.79 4.09 -12.99
C ARG A 90 5.89 4.70 -11.92
N VAL A 91 6.27 5.84 -11.33
CA VAL A 91 5.51 6.43 -10.21
C VAL A 91 4.17 7.03 -10.64
N GLN A 92 4.03 7.45 -11.89
CA GLN A 92 2.74 7.84 -12.46
C GLN A 92 1.83 6.62 -12.64
N TYR A 93 2.35 5.52 -13.19
CA TYR A 93 1.58 4.29 -13.36
C TYR A 93 1.25 3.61 -12.03
N THR A 94 2.16 3.62 -11.03
CA THR A 94 1.84 3.05 -9.71
C THR A 94 0.73 3.84 -9.01
N SER A 95 0.72 5.17 -9.11
CA SER A 95 -0.36 6.01 -8.58
C SER A 95 -1.67 5.78 -9.33
N GLY A 96 -1.62 5.71 -10.66
CA GLY A 96 -2.78 5.35 -11.49
C GLY A 96 -3.31 3.95 -11.18
N GLY A 97 -2.41 3.03 -10.83
CA GLY A 97 -2.77 1.67 -10.46
C GLY A 97 -3.50 1.56 -9.14
N THR A 98 -3.09 2.29 -8.12
CA THR A 98 -3.78 2.30 -6.82
C THR A 98 -5.18 2.91 -6.97
N TRP A 99 -5.32 3.98 -7.78
CA TRP A 99 -6.64 4.54 -8.08
C TRP A 99 -7.52 3.57 -8.87
N LEU A 100 -7.00 2.90 -9.92
CA LEU A 100 -7.77 1.91 -10.67
C LEU A 100 -8.17 0.71 -9.79
N ALA A 101 -7.30 0.27 -8.89
CA ALA A 101 -7.65 -0.78 -7.93
C ALA A 101 -8.80 -0.33 -7.01
N ALA A 102 -8.83 0.95 -6.61
CA ALA A 102 -9.93 1.49 -5.83
C ALA A 102 -11.26 1.51 -6.62
N GLN A 103 -11.23 1.90 -7.90
CA GLN A 103 -12.42 1.84 -8.78
C GLN A 103 -12.94 0.41 -8.93
N LEU A 104 -12.05 -0.54 -9.19
CA LEU A 104 -12.41 -1.96 -9.28
C LEU A 104 -12.94 -2.53 -7.95
N ALA A 105 -12.40 -2.06 -6.82
CA ALA A 105 -12.90 -2.47 -5.51
C ALA A 105 -14.33 -1.96 -5.24
N LEU A 106 -14.66 -0.75 -5.68
CA LEU A 106 -16.04 -0.23 -5.62
C LEU A 106 -17.01 -1.11 -6.40
N GLU A 107 -16.56 -1.71 -7.51
CA GLU A 107 -17.38 -2.57 -8.37
C GLU A 107 -17.43 -4.03 -7.86
N HIS A 108 -16.30 -4.56 -7.38
CA HIS A 108 -16.12 -5.99 -7.10
C HIS A 108 -15.88 -6.32 -5.61
N GLY A 109 -15.92 -5.32 -4.72
CA GLY A 109 -15.66 -5.50 -3.29
C GLY A 109 -14.19 -5.53 -2.91
N TYR A 110 -13.32 -6.13 -3.75
CA TYR A 110 -11.87 -6.15 -3.55
C TYR A 110 -11.11 -6.10 -4.87
N ALA A 111 -10.05 -5.31 -4.90
CA ALA A 111 -9.03 -5.35 -5.96
C ALA A 111 -7.65 -4.96 -5.40
N ALA A 112 -6.60 -5.42 -6.08
CA ALA A 112 -5.21 -5.18 -5.68
C ALA A 112 -4.43 -4.43 -6.76
N ASN A 113 -3.58 -3.49 -6.34
CA ASN A 113 -2.48 -3.00 -7.17
C ASN A 113 -1.22 -3.84 -6.86
N SER A 114 -0.61 -4.43 -7.88
CA SER A 114 0.63 -5.21 -7.75
C SER A 114 1.88 -4.34 -7.51
N ALA A 115 1.68 -3.06 -7.24
CA ALA A 115 2.69 -2.07 -6.85
C ALA A 115 2.07 -1.05 -5.88
N GLY A 116 2.68 0.12 -5.74
CA GLY A 116 2.17 1.18 -4.86
C GLY A 116 2.49 0.98 -3.39
N GLY A 117 1.79 1.72 -2.55
CA GLY A 117 2.06 1.76 -1.12
C GLY A 117 3.20 2.70 -0.75
N SER A 118 3.32 3.82 -1.44
CA SER A 118 4.43 4.78 -1.28
C SER A 118 4.17 5.75 -0.13
N HIS A 119 3.99 5.22 1.06
CA HIS A 119 3.48 5.89 2.26
C HIS A 119 4.45 6.88 2.94
N HIS A 120 5.74 6.89 2.54
CA HIS A 120 6.75 7.84 3.09
C HIS A 120 6.90 9.12 2.27
N ALA A 121 6.32 9.21 1.06
CA ALA A 121 6.44 10.41 0.25
C ALA A 121 5.69 11.59 0.89
N MET A 122 6.39 12.71 1.05
CA MET A 122 5.92 13.98 1.60
C MET A 122 5.47 14.91 0.47
N ALA A 123 4.96 16.09 0.80
CA ALA A 123 4.50 17.06 -0.20
C ALA A 123 5.62 17.48 -1.16
N ASP A 124 6.78 17.82 -0.64
CA ASP A 124 7.90 18.43 -1.36
C ASP A 124 9.08 17.48 -1.63
N THR A 125 9.01 16.21 -1.19
CA THR A 125 10.13 15.25 -1.30
C THR A 125 9.67 13.81 -1.10
N GLY A 126 10.35 12.87 -1.75
CA GLY A 126 10.24 11.46 -1.43
C GLY A 126 11.15 11.05 -0.26
N ALA A 127 10.90 9.86 0.28
CA ALA A 127 11.71 9.20 1.32
C ALA A 127 11.46 7.69 1.32
N GLY A 128 12.38 6.88 1.88
CA GLY A 128 12.13 5.46 2.13
C GLY A 128 11.63 4.68 0.91
N TYR A 129 12.25 4.89 -0.24
CA TYR A 129 11.89 4.31 -1.55
C TYR A 129 10.56 4.80 -2.15
N CYS A 130 9.88 5.76 -1.51
CA CYS A 130 8.64 6.36 -1.96
C CYS A 130 8.92 7.69 -2.69
N VAL A 131 8.29 7.90 -3.85
CA VAL A 131 8.43 9.13 -4.65
C VAL A 131 7.15 9.94 -4.58
N PHE A 132 6.00 9.38 -4.99
CA PHE A 132 4.68 9.98 -4.82
C PHE A 132 3.82 9.10 -3.93
N ASN A 133 3.00 9.69 -3.07
CA ASN A 133 2.11 8.96 -2.16
C ASN A 133 0.81 8.57 -2.87
N ASP A 134 0.81 7.41 -3.47
CA ASP A 134 -0.31 6.89 -4.25
C ASP A 134 -1.59 6.69 -3.43
N LEU A 135 -1.48 6.33 -2.15
CA LEU A 135 -2.63 6.20 -1.25
C LEU A 135 -3.29 7.56 -0.98
N ALA A 136 -2.49 8.60 -0.68
CA ALA A 136 -3.00 9.95 -0.47
C ALA A 136 -3.59 10.55 -1.75
N ILE A 137 -2.94 10.33 -2.91
CA ILE A 137 -3.45 10.76 -4.22
C ILE A 137 -4.80 10.10 -4.50
N THR A 138 -4.88 8.77 -4.32
CA THR A 138 -6.11 7.99 -4.54
C THR A 138 -7.24 8.46 -3.62
N ALA A 139 -6.96 8.66 -2.33
CA ALA A 139 -7.95 9.14 -1.37
C ALA A 139 -8.49 10.52 -1.75
N ASN A 140 -7.62 11.47 -2.09
CA ASN A 140 -8.04 12.79 -2.54
C ASN A 140 -8.88 12.73 -3.81
N ARG A 141 -8.50 11.90 -4.77
CA ARG A 141 -9.21 11.79 -6.04
C ARG A 141 -10.61 11.17 -5.87
N LEU A 142 -10.74 10.07 -5.11
CA LEU A 142 -12.04 9.44 -4.82
C LEU A 142 -13.03 10.41 -4.16
N LEU A 143 -12.55 11.23 -3.22
CA LEU A 143 -13.37 12.24 -2.55
C LEU A 143 -13.78 13.37 -3.51
N ALA A 144 -12.85 13.84 -4.35
CA ALA A 144 -13.09 14.92 -5.30
C ALA A 144 -14.04 14.50 -6.44
N GLU A 145 -13.95 13.26 -6.90
CA GLU A 145 -14.84 12.68 -7.93
C GLU A 145 -16.20 12.25 -7.34
N GLY A 146 -16.32 12.20 -6.01
CA GLY A 146 -17.56 11.84 -5.32
C GLY A 146 -17.81 10.34 -5.21
N ASP A 147 -16.81 9.51 -5.49
CA ASP A 147 -16.88 8.04 -5.40
C ASP A 147 -16.91 7.54 -3.96
N ALA A 148 -16.40 8.34 -3.03
CA ALA A 148 -16.48 8.11 -1.60
C ALA A 148 -16.68 9.44 -0.86
N ARG A 149 -17.19 9.40 0.37
CA ARG A 149 -17.33 10.56 1.27
C ARG A 149 -16.43 10.45 2.48
N LYS A 150 -16.07 9.23 2.85
CA LYS A 150 -15.16 8.91 3.96
C LYS A 150 -14.24 7.77 3.57
N ILE A 151 -12.95 7.97 3.75
CA ILE A 151 -11.94 6.96 3.41
C ILE A 151 -11.13 6.58 4.64
N LEU A 152 -10.99 5.28 4.88
CA LEU A 152 -10.06 4.73 5.86
C LEU A 152 -8.80 4.26 5.12
N ILE A 153 -7.63 4.73 5.53
CA ILE A 153 -6.34 4.17 5.12
C ILE A 153 -5.83 3.32 6.28
N VAL A 154 -5.70 2.01 6.03
CA VAL A 154 -5.10 1.05 6.95
C VAL A 154 -3.69 0.75 6.47
N ASP A 155 -2.70 1.17 7.24
CA ASP A 155 -1.28 0.95 6.96
C ASP A 155 -0.72 -0.08 7.95
N LEU A 156 -0.44 -1.27 7.44
CA LEU A 156 0.13 -2.40 8.18
C LEU A 156 1.54 -2.78 7.69
N ASP A 157 2.21 -1.89 6.98
CA ASP A 157 3.65 -1.95 6.75
C ASP A 157 4.39 -1.86 8.09
N VAL A 158 5.57 -2.47 8.21
CA VAL A 158 6.35 -2.42 9.47
C VAL A 158 6.84 -1.00 9.78
N HIS A 159 6.90 -0.14 8.76
CA HIS A 159 7.27 1.26 8.89
C HIS A 159 6.02 2.13 9.07
N GLN A 160 6.11 3.20 9.86
CA GLN A 160 5.00 4.16 9.92
C GLN A 160 4.87 4.91 8.59
N GLY A 161 3.65 5.00 8.05
CA GLY A 161 3.34 5.83 6.89
C GLY A 161 3.36 7.33 7.23
N ASP A 162 4.54 7.87 7.52
CA ASP A 162 4.71 9.26 7.95
C ASP A 162 4.31 10.28 6.88
N GLY A 163 4.57 9.98 5.60
CA GLY A 163 4.11 10.79 4.48
C GLY A 163 2.58 10.84 4.41
N THR A 164 1.92 9.70 4.48
CA THR A 164 0.45 9.61 4.51
C THR A 164 -0.13 10.39 5.68
N ALA A 165 0.45 10.25 6.88
CA ALA A 165 0.02 10.96 8.07
C ALA A 165 0.12 12.48 7.93
N VAL A 166 1.25 12.98 7.37
CA VAL A 166 1.48 14.43 7.19
C VAL A 166 0.60 15.02 6.09
N LEU A 167 0.51 14.34 4.93
CA LEU A 167 -0.26 14.82 3.79
C LEU A 167 -1.76 14.92 4.06
N LEU A 168 -2.28 14.04 4.92
CA LEU A 168 -3.70 13.94 5.22
C LEU A 168 -4.07 14.47 6.60
N ALA A 169 -3.13 15.16 7.27
CA ALA A 169 -3.35 15.74 8.59
C ALA A 169 -4.56 16.70 8.60
N GLY A 170 -5.39 16.59 9.64
CA GLY A 170 -6.54 17.48 9.85
C GLY A 170 -7.76 17.19 8.99
N ARG A 171 -7.70 16.24 8.05
CA ARG A 171 -8.86 15.81 7.25
C ARG A 171 -9.87 15.08 8.13
N GLN A 172 -11.14 15.48 8.04
CA GLN A 172 -12.25 14.85 8.77
C GLN A 172 -12.92 13.73 7.97
N ASP A 173 -12.71 13.72 6.68
CA ASP A 173 -13.21 12.76 5.70
C ASP A 173 -12.24 11.61 5.41
N ILE A 174 -11.01 11.67 5.97
CA ILE A 174 -10.01 10.61 5.88
C ILE A 174 -9.51 10.23 7.28
N PHE A 175 -9.56 8.94 7.59
CA PHE A 175 -8.96 8.38 8.80
C PHE A 175 -7.72 7.56 8.42
N THR A 176 -6.59 7.79 9.08
CA THR A 176 -5.35 7.05 8.88
C THR A 176 -5.03 6.22 10.12
N LEU A 177 -4.96 4.89 9.95
CA LEU A 177 -4.44 3.96 10.96
C LEU A 177 -3.06 3.49 10.53
N SER A 178 -2.05 3.56 11.39
CA SER A 178 -0.75 2.91 11.18
C SER A 178 -0.40 2.01 12.37
N ILE A 179 -0.19 0.71 12.10
CA ILE A 179 0.33 -0.27 13.08
C ILE A 179 1.72 -0.67 12.63
N HIS A 180 2.74 -0.21 13.36
CA HIS A 180 4.13 -0.30 12.91
C HIS A 180 5.09 -0.67 14.05
N GLY A 181 6.29 -1.10 13.71
CA GLY A 181 7.35 -1.27 14.69
C GLY A 181 7.80 0.10 15.24
N GLU A 182 7.71 0.29 16.56
CA GLU A 182 8.05 1.55 17.23
C GLU A 182 9.45 2.04 16.87
N ARG A 183 10.40 1.12 16.73
CA ARG A 183 11.82 1.41 16.44
C ARG A 183 12.17 1.32 14.97
N ASN A 184 11.20 1.03 14.09
CA ASN A 184 11.37 1.07 12.63
C ASN A 184 11.42 2.52 12.12
N PHE A 185 11.86 2.69 10.88
CA PHE A 185 11.78 4.00 10.19
C PHE A 185 10.31 4.50 10.12
N PRO A 186 10.08 5.80 10.18
CA PRO A 186 11.04 6.87 10.41
C PRO A 186 11.41 6.98 11.90
N THR A 187 12.63 7.49 12.19
CA THR A 187 13.08 7.69 13.59
C THR A 187 12.20 8.70 14.33
N ARG A 188 11.78 9.76 13.64
CA ARG A 188 10.81 10.73 14.16
C ARG A 188 9.45 10.38 13.56
N LYS A 189 8.54 9.85 14.37
CA LYS A 189 7.19 9.52 13.97
C LYS A 189 6.35 10.77 13.66
N ALA A 190 5.53 10.68 12.62
CA ALA A 190 4.46 11.62 12.36
C ALA A 190 3.22 11.28 13.21
N ARG A 191 2.12 12.00 13.02
CA ARG A 191 0.88 11.76 13.74
C ARG A 191 -0.24 11.43 12.75
N SER A 192 -0.63 10.17 12.71
CA SER A 192 -1.83 9.69 12.02
C SER A 192 -3.09 10.00 12.84
N SER A 193 -4.27 9.66 12.32
CA SER A 193 -5.50 9.68 13.12
C SER A 193 -5.37 8.68 14.29
N ARG A 194 -4.74 7.52 14.04
CA ARG A 194 -4.37 6.55 15.08
C ARG A 194 -3.03 5.88 14.74
N ASP A 195 -2.07 5.98 15.63
CA ASP A 195 -0.78 5.28 15.56
C ASP A 195 -0.69 4.23 16.67
N ILE A 196 -0.23 3.03 16.33
CA ILE A 196 0.04 1.94 17.27
C ILE A 196 1.47 1.44 17.02
N GLY A 197 2.39 1.93 17.87
CA GLY A 197 3.79 1.49 17.87
C GLY A 197 3.94 0.17 18.63
N LEU A 198 4.51 -0.84 17.98
CA LEU A 198 4.74 -2.16 18.55
C LEU A 198 6.20 -2.37 18.91
N ALA A 199 6.44 -3.08 20.01
CA ALA A 199 7.78 -3.46 20.43
C ALA A 199 8.43 -4.42 19.41
N ASP A 200 9.78 -4.45 19.38
CA ASP A 200 10.53 -5.41 18.56
C ASP A 200 10.09 -6.84 18.89
N ALA A 201 10.08 -7.69 17.86
CA ALA A 201 9.74 -9.11 17.93
C ALA A 201 8.28 -9.43 18.34
N VAL A 202 7.35 -8.49 18.29
CA VAL A 202 5.92 -8.82 18.41
C VAL A 202 5.53 -9.80 17.32
N GLY A 203 4.94 -10.92 17.71
CA GLY A 203 4.49 -12.02 16.83
C GLY A 203 2.98 -12.03 16.63
N ASP A 204 2.50 -13.09 15.98
CA ASP A 204 1.16 -13.21 15.41
C ASP A 204 0.03 -12.87 16.38
N GLU A 205 -0.08 -13.55 17.52
CA GLU A 205 -1.27 -13.43 18.38
C GLU A 205 -1.41 -12.03 18.99
N ALA A 206 -0.30 -11.44 19.45
CA ALA A 206 -0.32 -10.08 20.01
C ALA A 206 -0.66 -9.06 18.92
N TYR A 207 -0.06 -9.20 17.73
CA TYR A 207 -0.33 -8.31 16.60
C TYR A 207 -1.80 -8.38 16.17
N LEU A 208 -2.33 -9.58 15.98
CA LEU A 208 -3.70 -9.80 15.49
C LEU A 208 -4.75 -9.32 16.51
N THR A 209 -4.51 -9.50 17.80
CA THR A 209 -5.41 -8.98 18.85
C THR A 209 -5.50 -7.45 18.80
N ILE A 210 -4.35 -6.78 18.63
CA ILE A 210 -4.28 -5.32 18.53
C ILE A 210 -4.99 -4.83 17.27
N LEU A 211 -4.73 -5.49 16.13
CA LEU A 211 -5.35 -5.16 14.85
C LEU A 211 -6.88 -5.32 14.91
N ASP A 212 -7.36 -6.42 15.45
CA ASP A 212 -8.79 -6.73 15.56
C ASP A 212 -9.54 -5.64 16.33
N THR A 213 -9.03 -5.31 17.51
CA THR A 213 -9.58 -4.24 18.35
C THR A 213 -9.57 -2.89 17.63
N ALA A 214 -8.45 -2.54 16.97
CA ALA A 214 -8.32 -1.26 16.28
C ALA A 214 -9.28 -1.15 15.09
N LEU A 215 -9.44 -2.22 14.30
CA LEU A 215 -10.34 -2.23 13.15
C LEU A 215 -11.81 -2.09 13.59
N ASP A 216 -12.27 -2.85 14.56
CA ASP A 216 -13.66 -2.77 15.02
C ASP A 216 -14.00 -1.36 15.55
N GLU A 217 -13.16 -0.79 16.39
CA GLU A 217 -13.38 0.56 16.92
C GLU A 217 -13.44 1.64 15.82
N ILE A 218 -12.51 1.55 14.83
CA ILE A 218 -12.44 2.55 13.75
C ILE A 218 -13.59 2.37 12.76
N LEU A 219 -13.87 1.16 12.33
CA LEU A 219 -14.91 0.89 11.34
C LEU A 219 -16.31 1.28 11.87
N ASP A 220 -16.58 1.03 13.15
CA ASP A 220 -17.86 1.37 13.77
C ASP A 220 -17.95 2.88 14.09
N GLY A 221 -16.85 3.50 14.52
CA GLY A 221 -16.80 4.91 14.88
C GLY A 221 -16.74 5.85 13.69
N PHE A 222 -15.86 5.59 12.74
CA PHE A 222 -15.65 6.45 11.57
C PHE A 222 -16.60 6.14 10.42
N ARG A 223 -16.96 4.87 10.19
CA ARG A 223 -17.87 4.38 9.12
C ARG A 223 -17.42 4.82 7.72
N PRO A 224 -16.28 4.34 7.23
CA PRO A 224 -15.77 4.69 5.91
C PRO A 224 -16.64 4.08 4.80
N ASP A 225 -16.69 4.75 3.65
CA ASP A 225 -17.30 4.24 2.41
C ASP A 225 -16.28 3.41 1.60
N MET A 226 -14.97 3.56 1.87
CA MET A 226 -13.88 2.89 1.18
C MET A 226 -12.70 2.67 2.11
N LEU A 227 -12.02 1.53 1.98
CA LEU A 227 -10.78 1.21 2.67
C LEU A 227 -9.63 1.07 1.68
N LEU A 228 -8.58 1.89 1.85
CA LEU A 228 -7.31 1.74 1.15
C LEU A 228 -6.32 1.03 2.09
N TYR A 229 -5.75 -0.08 1.63
CA TYR A 229 -4.91 -0.95 2.44
C TYR A 229 -3.46 -0.97 1.95
N GLN A 230 -2.55 -0.48 2.79
CA GLN A 230 -1.10 -0.66 2.62
C GLN A 230 -0.73 -2.04 3.16
N ALA A 231 -0.53 -3.01 2.26
CA ALA A 231 -0.36 -4.44 2.56
C ALA A 231 1.12 -4.88 2.56
N GLY A 232 2.02 -4.06 3.11
CA GLY A 232 3.44 -4.41 3.23
C GLY A 232 3.65 -5.77 3.89
N VAL A 233 4.63 -6.55 3.40
CA VAL A 233 4.96 -7.87 3.96
C VAL A 233 6.22 -7.86 4.83
N ASP A 234 6.75 -6.70 5.11
CA ASP A 234 7.91 -6.46 5.96
C ASP A 234 7.68 -6.58 7.49
N PRO A 235 6.44 -6.74 8.04
CA PRO A 235 6.28 -7.26 9.39
C PRO A 235 6.71 -8.71 9.60
N HIS A 236 7.03 -9.44 8.52
CA HIS A 236 7.45 -10.84 8.58
C HIS A 236 8.82 -11.01 9.25
N ALA A 237 8.98 -12.12 10.00
CA ALA A 237 10.19 -12.44 10.76
C ALA A 237 11.49 -12.49 9.93
N ASP A 238 11.42 -12.81 8.63
CA ASP A 238 12.59 -12.86 7.73
C ASP A 238 12.90 -11.52 7.05
N ASP A 239 12.16 -10.45 7.36
CA ASP A 239 12.44 -9.16 6.74
C ASP A 239 13.72 -8.53 7.33
N ARG A 240 14.55 -7.95 6.45
CA ARG A 240 15.83 -7.36 6.86
C ARG A 240 15.70 -5.98 7.48
N LEU A 241 14.62 -5.27 7.15
CA LEU A 241 14.37 -3.90 7.61
C LEU A 241 13.30 -3.88 8.71
N GLY A 242 12.44 -4.90 8.76
CA GLY A 242 11.41 -5.07 9.78
C GLY A 242 11.97 -5.52 11.12
N ARG A 243 11.29 -5.12 12.20
CA ARG A 243 11.60 -5.50 13.59
C ARG A 243 10.48 -6.27 14.27
N LEU A 244 9.39 -6.55 13.55
CA LEU A 244 8.32 -7.44 14.00
C LEU A 244 8.66 -8.89 13.64
N SER A 245 7.84 -9.85 14.09
CA SER A 245 8.14 -11.26 13.92
C SER A 245 6.89 -12.07 13.57
N LEU A 246 6.13 -11.59 12.56
CA LEU A 246 4.99 -12.33 12.06
C LEU A 246 5.45 -13.53 11.21
N SER A 247 4.72 -14.64 11.32
CA SER A 247 4.86 -15.80 10.44
C SER A 247 4.09 -15.60 9.11
N ASP A 248 4.33 -16.45 8.11
CA ASP A 248 3.53 -16.51 6.90
C ASP A 248 2.02 -16.70 7.22
N ALA A 249 1.69 -17.54 8.22
CA ALA A 249 0.31 -17.76 8.67
C ALA A 249 -0.27 -16.53 9.37
N GLY A 250 0.54 -15.81 10.16
CA GLY A 250 0.16 -14.55 10.80
C GLY A 250 -0.12 -13.47 9.79
N MET A 251 0.70 -13.35 8.75
CA MET A 251 0.49 -12.41 7.64
C MET A 251 -0.82 -12.70 6.91
N GLU A 252 -1.10 -13.96 6.56
CA GLU A 252 -2.36 -14.33 5.91
C GLU A 252 -3.58 -14.05 6.80
N ARG A 253 -3.51 -14.34 8.10
CA ARG A 253 -4.58 -14.04 9.06
C ARG A 253 -4.82 -12.54 9.18
N ARG A 254 -3.76 -11.72 9.18
CA ARG A 254 -3.81 -10.26 9.17
C ARG A 254 -4.63 -9.75 7.99
N ASP A 255 -4.29 -10.21 6.79
CA ASP A 255 -4.89 -9.73 5.55
C ASP A 255 -6.36 -10.17 5.41
N ARG A 256 -6.65 -11.43 5.76
CA ARG A 256 -8.04 -11.93 5.85
C ARG A 256 -8.88 -11.14 6.85
N MET A 257 -8.31 -10.77 8.00
CA MET A 257 -9.01 -9.99 9.03
C MET A 257 -9.41 -8.61 8.50
N VAL A 258 -8.53 -7.90 7.79
CA VAL A 258 -8.85 -6.59 7.20
C VAL A 258 -10.06 -6.71 6.24
N ILE A 259 -10.01 -7.69 5.34
CA ILE A 259 -11.11 -7.92 4.38
C ILE A 259 -12.40 -8.35 5.08
N CYS A 260 -12.32 -9.29 6.01
CA CYS A 260 -13.50 -9.80 6.73
C CYS A 260 -14.22 -8.67 7.46
N ARG A 261 -13.48 -7.84 8.23
CA ARG A 261 -14.05 -6.72 8.97
C ARG A 261 -14.68 -5.64 8.06
N ALA A 262 -14.06 -5.38 6.90
CA ALA A 262 -14.59 -4.45 5.90
C ALA A 262 -15.83 -5.03 5.20
N ARG A 263 -15.74 -6.26 4.68
CA ARG A 263 -16.84 -6.95 3.98
C ARG A 263 -18.10 -7.04 4.85
N ASP A 264 -17.95 -7.42 6.13
CA ASP A 264 -19.06 -7.58 7.05
C ASP A 264 -19.83 -6.25 7.28
N ARG A 265 -19.21 -5.12 6.88
CA ARG A 265 -19.82 -3.77 6.90
C ARG A 265 -20.14 -3.22 5.51
N GLY A 266 -19.96 -4.02 4.45
CA GLY A 266 -20.18 -3.62 3.06
C GLY A 266 -19.19 -2.59 2.54
N ILE A 267 -17.95 -2.54 3.10
CA ILE A 267 -16.93 -1.58 2.73
C ILE A 267 -15.96 -2.22 1.71
N PRO A 268 -15.85 -1.67 0.49
CA PRO A 268 -14.90 -2.15 -0.51
C PRO A 268 -13.45 -1.85 -0.08
N VAL A 269 -12.54 -2.72 -0.51
CA VAL A 269 -11.11 -2.63 -0.14
C VAL A 269 -10.22 -2.65 -1.38
N ALA A 270 -9.37 -1.65 -1.52
CA ALA A 270 -8.27 -1.67 -2.48
C ALA A 270 -6.93 -1.79 -1.77
N SER A 271 -6.12 -2.78 -2.14
CA SER A 271 -4.79 -2.95 -1.55
C SER A 271 -3.67 -2.48 -2.47
N ALA A 272 -2.66 -1.85 -1.88
CA ALA A 272 -1.37 -1.56 -2.49
C ALA A 272 -0.29 -2.47 -1.92
N LEU A 273 0.75 -2.77 -2.70
CA LEU A 273 1.73 -3.82 -2.39
C LEU A 273 2.54 -3.54 -1.11
N GLY A 274 3.11 -2.33 -1.00
CA GLY A 274 3.92 -1.94 0.15
C GLY A 274 5.32 -2.55 0.23
N GLY A 275 5.90 -2.52 1.44
CA GLY A 275 7.23 -3.00 1.76
C GLY A 275 7.39 -4.51 1.71
N GLY A 276 8.65 -4.94 1.75
CA GLY A 276 9.07 -6.33 1.73
C GLY A 276 10.50 -6.43 1.20
N TYR A 277 11.46 -6.74 2.10
CA TYR A 277 12.89 -6.58 1.88
C TYR A 277 13.70 -7.82 2.34
N GLY A 278 13.09 -9.00 2.29
CA GLY A 278 13.77 -10.26 2.60
C GLY A 278 14.96 -10.54 1.67
N HIS A 279 15.86 -11.44 2.09
CA HIS A 279 16.99 -11.88 1.26
C HIS A 279 16.55 -12.70 0.04
N ASP A 280 15.52 -13.52 0.20
CA ASP A 280 14.91 -14.30 -0.86
C ASP A 280 13.75 -13.50 -1.48
N HIS A 281 14.00 -12.91 -2.66
CA HIS A 281 13.02 -12.11 -3.39
C HIS A 281 11.83 -12.95 -3.88
N HIS A 282 12.02 -14.24 -4.15
CA HIS A 282 10.91 -15.14 -4.50
C HIS A 282 9.99 -15.40 -3.30
N ALA A 283 10.57 -15.60 -2.11
CA ALA A 283 9.78 -15.75 -0.89
C ALA A 283 8.98 -14.46 -0.57
N VAL A 284 9.59 -13.29 -0.72
CA VAL A 284 8.90 -12.00 -0.56
C VAL A 284 7.76 -11.85 -1.56
N ALA A 285 8.01 -12.15 -2.85
CA ALA A 285 7.00 -12.08 -3.89
C ALA A 285 5.85 -13.07 -3.65
N LEU A 286 6.16 -14.27 -3.18
CA LEU A 286 5.15 -15.28 -2.82
C LEU A 286 4.29 -14.83 -1.64
N ARG A 287 4.84 -14.15 -0.63
CA ARG A 287 4.06 -13.56 0.48
C ARG A 287 3.08 -12.53 -0.03
N HIS A 288 3.51 -11.60 -0.88
CA HIS A 288 2.61 -10.64 -1.52
C HIS A 288 1.50 -11.31 -2.34
N ALA A 289 1.85 -12.31 -3.13
CA ALA A 289 0.86 -13.06 -3.92
C ALA A 289 -0.16 -13.78 -3.01
N ARG A 290 0.30 -14.46 -1.95
CA ARG A 290 -0.58 -15.11 -0.96
C ARG A 290 -1.50 -14.13 -0.25
N SER A 291 -0.98 -12.96 0.11
CA SER A 291 -1.76 -11.85 0.67
C SER A 291 -2.93 -11.49 -0.24
N MET A 292 -2.67 -11.18 -1.51
CA MET A 292 -3.70 -10.81 -2.48
C MET A 292 -4.71 -11.93 -2.73
N ILE A 293 -4.25 -13.18 -2.85
CA ILE A 293 -5.12 -14.35 -3.03
C ILE A 293 -6.01 -14.57 -1.81
N ALA A 294 -5.43 -14.48 -0.61
CA ALA A 294 -6.18 -14.65 0.64
C ALA A 294 -7.26 -13.57 0.81
N MET A 295 -6.95 -12.34 0.43
CA MET A 295 -7.90 -11.23 0.45
C MET A 295 -9.03 -11.42 -0.57
N ALA A 296 -8.72 -11.84 -1.80
CA ALA A 296 -9.73 -12.13 -2.81
C ALA A 296 -10.66 -13.28 -2.38
N ASP A 297 -10.10 -14.36 -1.86
CA ASP A 297 -10.88 -15.49 -1.35
C ASP A 297 -11.82 -15.08 -0.21
N GLU A 298 -11.36 -14.20 0.69
CA GLU A 298 -12.17 -13.73 1.81
C GLU A 298 -13.28 -12.77 1.34
N ALA A 299 -13.00 -11.88 0.38
CA ALA A 299 -13.99 -10.99 -0.20
C ALA A 299 -15.13 -11.77 -0.90
N GLY A 300 -14.79 -12.81 -1.68
CA GLY A 300 -15.75 -13.63 -2.41
C GLY A 300 -16.64 -14.53 -1.53
N ARG A 301 -16.32 -14.72 -0.25
CA ARG A 301 -17.18 -15.50 0.67
C ARG A 301 -18.54 -14.86 0.94
N GLY A 302 -18.67 -13.54 0.76
CA GLY A 302 -19.93 -12.81 0.93
C GLY A 302 -20.92 -13.00 -0.23
N GLU A 303 -20.46 -13.36 -1.42
CA GLU A 303 -21.32 -13.53 -2.60
C GLU A 303 -22.07 -14.86 -2.60
N ALA A 304 -21.59 -15.87 -1.90
CA ALA A 304 -22.20 -17.21 -1.82
C ALA A 304 -23.45 -17.27 -0.90
N ILE A 305 -23.81 -16.18 -0.22
CA ILE A 305 -24.91 -16.13 0.77
C ILE A 305 -26.06 -15.21 0.29
N ARG A 306 -25.97 -14.60 -0.88
CA ARG A 306 -27.04 -13.79 -1.50
C ARG A 306 -27.66 -14.54 -2.71
#